data_3c43d2bb3a0cad6c54841ce94e8c5f80
#
_entry.id   3c43d2bb3a0cad6c54841ce94e8c5f80
#
_cell.length_a   1.000
_cell.length_b   1.000
_cell.length_c   1.000
_cell.angle_alpha   90.00
_cell.angle_beta   90.00
_cell.angle_gamma   90.00
#
_symmetry.space_group_name_H-M   'P 1'
#
loop_
_entity.id
_entity.type
_entity.pdbx_description
1 polymer ?
#
loop_
_entity_poly.entity_id
_entity_poly.type
_entity_poly.pdbx_seq_one_letter_code
_entity_poly.pdbx_strand_id
1 'polypeptide(L)'
;MMDKDMAKPAAKHLDIKDMSFEKALKELESIVGRLERGDVELEESINIYERGEALKEHCDRLLKQAEAKVEKLTFAADGSPKGTEPLDPQG
;
A
#
# COMPACT_ATOMS: atom_id res chain seq x y z
N MET A 1 13.71 -4.41 -27.35
CA MET A 1 14.06 -4.23 -26.55
C MET A 1 13.53 -3.26 -25.72
N MET A 2 13.28 -2.21 -25.97
CA MET A 2 12.73 -1.38 -25.15
C MET A 2 11.44 -1.81 -24.76
N ASP A 3 10.76 -2.49 -25.48
CA ASP A 3 9.54 -2.91 -25.05
C ASP A 3 9.60 -3.62 -23.82
N LYS A 4 10.65 -4.24 -23.48
CA LYS A 4 10.72 -4.87 -22.30
C LYS A 4 10.55 -3.92 -21.24
N ASP A 5 11.13 -2.80 -21.29
CA ASP A 5 11.03 -1.85 -20.27
C ASP A 5 9.67 -1.38 -20.13
N MET A 6 9.00 -1.12 -21.16
CA MET A 6 7.71 -0.66 -21.01
C MET A 6 6.84 -1.71 -20.54
N ALA A 7 7.09 -2.87 -20.88
CA ALA A 7 6.21 -3.92 -20.47
C ALA A 7 6.33 -4.25 -19.04
N LYS A 8 7.31 -3.71 -18.35
CA LYS A 8 7.45 -4.06 -17.01
C LYS A 8 7.51 -2.96 -16.06
N PRO A 9 6.56 -2.10 -16.01
CA PRO A 9 6.54 -1.10 -14.99
C PRO A 9 6.48 -1.77 -13.64
N ALA A 10 5.82 -2.91 -13.58
CA ALA A 10 5.74 -3.61 -12.33
C ALA A 10 7.09 -4.09 -11.90
N ALA A 11 7.97 -4.37 -12.82
CA ALA A 11 9.28 -4.86 -12.46
C ALA A 11 10.09 -3.80 -11.77
N LYS A 12 9.80 -2.53 -12.00
CA LYS A 12 10.51 -1.49 -11.33
C LYS A 12 10.22 -1.46 -9.87
N HIS A 13 9.11 -1.99 -9.46
CA HIS A 13 8.70 -1.91 -8.07
C HIS A 13 8.52 -3.29 -7.46
N LEU A 14 9.26 -4.27 -7.97
CA LEU A 14 9.11 -5.60 -7.44
C LEU A 14 9.50 -5.71 -5.99
N ASP A 15 10.40 -4.88 -5.54
CA ASP A 15 10.83 -4.92 -4.15
C ASP A 15 9.71 -4.55 -3.20
N ILE A 16 8.70 -3.82 -3.69
CA ILE A 16 7.63 -3.36 -2.82
C ILE A 16 6.82 -4.52 -2.29
N LYS A 17 6.63 -5.56 -3.07
CA LYS A 17 5.77 -6.63 -2.62
C LYS A 17 6.31 -7.33 -1.39
N ASP A 18 7.58 -7.20 -1.10
CA ASP A 18 8.15 -7.82 0.07
C ASP A 18 8.29 -6.84 1.24
N MET A 19 7.84 -5.64 1.10
CA MET A 19 7.96 -4.66 2.16
C MET A 19 6.92 -4.84 3.23
N SER A 20 7.29 -4.55 4.46
CA SER A 20 6.31 -4.50 5.53
C SER A 20 5.45 -3.27 5.34
N PHE A 21 4.29 -3.26 5.97
CA PHE A 21 3.39 -2.12 5.88
C PHE A 21 4.09 -0.87 6.39
N GLU A 22 4.77 -0.97 7.51
CA GLU A 22 5.43 0.19 8.09
C GLU A 22 6.49 0.76 7.18
N LYS A 23 7.27 -0.12 6.55
CA LYS A 23 8.31 0.35 5.66
C LYS A 23 7.71 1.00 4.43
N ALA A 24 6.68 0.41 3.87
CA ALA A 24 6.04 0.95 2.70
C ALA A 24 5.41 2.31 3.01
N LEU A 25 4.78 2.42 4.17
CA LEU A 25 4.15 3.66 4.55
C LEU A 25 5.18 4.76 4.74
N LYS A 26 6.32 4.42 5.35
CA LYS A 26 7.35 5.38 5.56
C LYS A 26 7.88 5.91 4.26
N GLU A 27 8.10 5.04 3.33
CA GLU A 27 8.59 5.46 2.02
C GLU A 27 7.54 6.31 1.31
N LEU A 28 6.29 5.95 1.42
CA LEU A 28 5.22 6.70 0.80
C LEU A 28 5.16 8.11 1.37
N GLU A 29 5.30 8.22 2.69
CA GLU A 29 5.30 9.53 3.32
C GLU A 29 6.45 10.38 2.85
N SER A 30 7.60 9.77 2.65
CA SER A 30 8.74 10.48 2.17
C SER A 30 8.51 11.02 0.76
N ILE A 31 7.87 10.21 -0.08
CA ILE A 31 7.57 10.60 -1.44
C ILE A 31 6.60 11.77 -1.45
N VAL A 32 5.55 11.68 -0.64
CA VAL A 32 4.58 12.75 -0.59
C VAL A 32 5.26 14.04 -0.16
N GLY A 33 6.13 13.96 0.82
CA GLY A 33 6.83 15.13 1.29
C GLY A 33 7.69 15.76 0.22
N ARG A 34 8.37 14.93 -0.56
CA ARG A 34 9.20 15.47 -1.64
C ARG A 34 8.37 16.12 -2.71
N LEU A 35 7.23 15.53 -3.06
CA LEU A 35 6.37 16.11 -4.06
C LEU A 35 5.75 17.41 -3.58
N GLU A 36 5.41 17.45 -2.30
CA GLU A 36 4.80 18.64 -1.75
C GLU A 36 5.78 19.80 -1.72
N ARG A 37 7.04 19.52 -1.46
CA ARG A 37 8.01 20.59 -1.42
C ARG A 37 8.33 21.10 -2.80
N GLY A 38 8.10 20.28 -3.82
CA GLY A 38 8.29 20.74 -5.17
C GLY A 38 9.75 20.95 -5.56
N ASP A 39 10.67 20.32 -4.84
CA ASP A 39 12.08 20.53 -5.15
C ASP A 39 12.62 19.35 -5.93
N VAL A 40 11.81 18.68 -6.73
CA VAL A 40 12.25 17.60 -7.55
C VAL A 40 12.05 17.97 -8.98
N GLU A 41 12.88 17.48 -9.85
CA GLU A 41 12.71 17.77 -11.26
C GLU A 41 11.52 17.04 -11.79
N LEU A 42 10.95 17.53 -12.88
CA LEU A 42 9.74 16.97 -13.42
C LEU A 42 9.85 15.49 -13.70
N GLU A 43 10.90 15.06 -14.33
CA GLU A 43 11.04 13.67 -14.64
C GLU A 43 11.12 12.84 -13.39
N GLU A 44 11.82 13.33 -12.41
CA GLU A 44 11.95 12.63 -11.16
C GLU A 44 10.61 12.60 -10.43
N SER A 45 9.83 13.67 -10.51
CA SER A 45 8.53 13.69 -9.86
C SER A 45 7.63 12.62 -10.43
N ILE A 46 7.70 12.40 -11.74
CA ILE A 46 6.88 11.37 -12.36
C ILE A 46 7.29 10.00 -11.85
N ASN A 47 8.58 9.76 -11.76
CA ASN A 47 9.07 8.48 -11.28
C ASN A 47 8.67 8.21 -9.85
N ILE A 48 8.82 9.20 -8.98
CA ILE A 48 8.48 8.95 -7.58
C ILE A 48 6.98 8.89 -7.39
N TYR A 49 6.22 9.57 -8.25
CA TYR A 49 4.77 9.47 -8.18
C TYR A 49 4.35 8.04 -8.53
N GLU A 50 4.94 7.46 -9.54
CA GLU A 50 4.61 6.08 -9.92
C GLU A 50 4.98 5.13 -8.81
N ARG A 51 6.11 5.36 -8.17
CA ARG A 51 6.48 4.50 -7.06
C ARG A 51 5.51 4.69 -5.90
N GLY A 52 5.06 5.92 -5.68
CA GLY A 52 4.08 6.17 -4.65
C GLY A 52 2.79 5.44 -4.88
N GLU A 53 2.35 5.36 -6.14
CA GLU A 53 1.13 4.64 -6.45
C GLU A 53 1.30 3.15 -6.16
N ALA A 54 2.44 2.59 -6.47
CA ALA A 54 2.70 1.18 -6.20
C ALA A 54 2.74 0.93 -4.69
N LEU A 55 3.34 1.83 -3.94
CA LEU A 55 3.40 1.69 -2.49
C LEU A 55 2.00 1.80 -1.89
N LYS A 56 1.19 2.70 -2.41
CA LYS A 56 -0.15 2.88 -1.93
C LYS A 56 -0.96 1.61 -2.14
N GLU A 57 -0.85 1.02 -3.31
CA GLU A 57 -1.58 -0.21 -3.59
C GLU A 57 -1.13 -1.32 -2.68
N HIS A 58 0.17 -1.40 -2.41
CA HIS A 58 0.69 -2.42 -1.55
C HIS A 58 0.15 -2.24 -0.12
N CYS A 59 0.12 -1.01 0.37
CA CYS A 59 -0.41 -0.74 1.69
C CYS A 59 -1.88 -1.10 1.77
N ASP A 60 -2.63 -0.77 0.73
CA ASP A 60 -4.05 -1.11 0.70
C ASP A 60 -4.25 -2.60 0.76
N ARG A 61 -3.45 -3.34 0.03
CA ARG A 61 -3.57 -4.78 0.01
C ARG A 61 -3.27 -5.36 1.37
N LEU A 62 -2.23 -4.86 2.02
CA LEU A 62 -1.88 -5.35 3.34
C LEU A 62 -2.94 -5.01 4.37
N LEU A 63 -3.52 -3.83 4.26
CA LEU A 63 -4.57 -3.44 5.17
C LEU A 63 -5.79 -4.34 4.99
N LYS A 64 -6.15 -4.65 3.76
CA LYS A 64 -7.28 -5.52 3.52
C LYS A 64 -7.03 -6.90 4.04
N GLN A 65 -5.81 -7.38 3.91
CA GLN A 65 -5.48 -8.69 4.44
C GLN A 65 -5.56 -8.69 5.96
N ALA A 66 -5.12 -7.61 6.59
CA ALA A 66 -5.17 -7.53 8.03
C ALA A 66 -6.60 -7.43 8.52
N GLU A 67 -7.44 -6.69 7.79
CA GLU A 67 -8.84 -6.58 8.15
C GLU A 67 -9.52 -7.93 8.05
N ALA A 68 -9.21 -8.69 7.03
CA ALA A 68 -9.81 -10.01 6.88
C ALA A 68 -9.40 -10.92 8.01
N LYS A 69 -8.16 -10.82 8.47
CA LYS A 69 -7.72 -11.64 9.56
C LYS A 69 -8.40 -11.26 10.86
N VAL A 70 -8.58 -9.98 11.08
CA VAL A 70 -9.23 -9.52 12.29
C VAL A 70 -10.68 -9.97 12.30
N GLU A 71 -11.34 -9.89 11.17
CA GLU A 71 -12.70 -10.35 11.08
C GLU A 71 -12.80 -11.82 11.39
N LYS A 72 -11.89 -12.61 10.88
CA LYS A 72 -11.90 -14.02 11.12
C LYS A 72 -11.71 -14.30 12.58
N LEU A 73 -10.81 -13.61 13.23
CA LEU A 73 -10.57 -13.83 14.64
C LEU A 73 -11.77 -13.44 15.48
N THR A 74 -12.40 -12.33 15.15
CA THR A 74 -13.55 -11.88 15.88
C THR A 74 -14.70 -12.86 15.73
N PHE A 75 -14.91 -13.32 14.53
CA PHE A 75 -15.95 -14.25 14.25
C PHE A 75 -15.72 -15.52 15.03
N ALA A 76 -14.52 -16.03 15.04
CA ALA A 76 -14.21 -17.25 15.75
C ALA A 76 -14.40 -17.08 17.24
N ALA A 77 -14.00 -15.95 17.76
CA ALA A 77 -14.11 -15.71 19.18
C ALA A 77 -15.55 -15.63 19.63
N ASP A 78 -16.41 -15.02 18.83
CA ASP A 78 -17.80 -14.91 19.18
C ASP A 78 -18.59 -16.10 18.74
N GLY A 79 -18.14 -16.78 17.74
CA GLY A 79 -18.91 -17.89 17.22
C GLY A 79 -20.13 -17.47 16.48
N SER A 80 -20.21 -16.24 16.03
CA SER A 80 -21.38 -15.78 15.34
C SER A 80 -21.04 -14.68 14.39
N PRO A 81 -21.78 -14.52 13.35
CA PRO A 81 -21.50 -13.53 12.33
C PRO A 81 -21.54 -12.12 12.83
N LYS A 82 -22.25 -11.89 13.92
CA LYS A 82 -22.28 -10.59 14.41
C LYS A 82 -20.97 -10.16 14.88
N GLY A 83 -20.07 -11.01 15.10
CA GLY A 83 -18.79 -10.65 15.61
C GLY A 83 -18.08 -9.68 14.75
N THR A 84 -18.46 -9.52 13.52
CA THR A 84 -17.77 -8.60 12.68
C THR A 84 -18.23 -7.19 12.92
N GLU A 85 -19.39 -6.99 13.47
CA GLU A 85 -19.87 -5.70 13.66
C GLU A 85 -19.11 -4.86 14.59
N PRO A 86 -18.69 -5.37 15.66
CA PRO A 86 -17.99 -4.56 16.61
C PRO A 86 -16.75 -3.90 16.07
N LEU A 87 -16.22 -4.41 15.02
CA LEU A 87 -15.08 -3.81 14.51
C LEU A 87 -15.36 -2.48 13.96
N ASP A 88 -16.59 -2.21 13.69
CA ASP A 88 -16.89 -1.00 13.13
C ASP A 88 -17.11 -0.04 14.16
N PRO A 89 -16.39 0.57 14.50
CA PRO A 89 -16.56 1.41 15.55
C PRO A 89 -17.30 2.54 15.26
N GLN A 90 -17.52 2.51 15.00
CA GLN A 90 -18.02 3.21 15.08
C GLN A 90 -18.60 3.22 15.26
N GLY A 91 -18.65 2.74 15.14
CA GLY A 91 -19.18 2.70 15.54
C GLY A 91 -18.95 2.82 15.73
#